data_d4596063409d318d612ba14a537516eb
#
_entry.id   d4596063409d318d612ba14a537516eb
#
_cell.length_a   1.000
_cell.length_b   1.000
_cell.length_c   1.000
_cell.angle_alpha   90.00
_cell.angle_beta   90.00
_cell.angle_gamma   90.00
#
_symmetry.space_group_name_H-M   'P 1'
#
loop_
_entity.id
_entity.type
_entity.pdbx_description
1 polymer ?
#
loop_
_entity_poly.entity_id
_entity_poly.type
_entity_poly.pdbx_seq_one_letter_code
_entity_poly.pdbx_strand_id
1 'polypeptide(L)'
;MEALKQYEIWWADLPKPAGRRPVLLLSRDDAYPVLSKFVAAEITATIRHIPIEVPLGSIEGMPRPCVVNCDNLRTISKVHLVKRIAKLSQKRVHEVKRAVGYAFAWEELIAAGE
;
A
#
# COMPACT_ATOMS: atom_id res chain seq x y z
N MET A 1 6.28 16.31 -10.82
CA MET A 1 6.01 15.22 -9.83
C MET A 1 7.07 14.14 -9.96
N GLU A 2 7.52 13.59 -8.86
CA GLU A 2 8.45 12.47 -8.87
C GLU A 2 7.84 11.27 -9.58
N ALA A 3 8.70 10.44 -10.18
CA ALA A 3 8.26 9.18 -10.80
C ALA A 3 7.70 8.25 -9.71
N LEU A 4 6.54 7.66 -9.98
CA LEU A 4 5.91 6.72 -9.07
C LEU A 4 6.49 5.32 -9.26
N LYS A 5 6.65 4.58 -8.17
CA LYS A 5 7.15 3.21 -8.19
C LYS A 5 6.29 2.31 -7.32
N GLN A 6 6.22 1.05 -7.71
CA GLN A 6 5.55 0.00 -6.92
C GLN A 6 6.18 -0.07 -5.53
N TYR A 7 5.34 -0.27 -4.52
CA TYR A 7 5.72 -0.38 -3.11
C TYR A 7 6.21 0.91 -2.47
N GLU A 8 5.96 2.06 -3.10
CA GLU A 8 6.12 3.35 -2.43
C GLU A 8 4.89 3.68 -1.62
N ILE A 9 5.12 4.35 -0.49
CA ILE A 9 4.05 4.90 0.36
C ILE A 9 3.94 6.38 0.04
N TRP A 10 2.72 6.82 -0.23
CA TRP A 10 2.43 8.21 -0.58
C TRP A 10 1.28 8.75 0.26
N TRP A 11 1.36 10.01 0.67
CA TRP A 11 0.19 10.73 1.13
C TRP A 11 -0.74 10.95 -0.04
N ALA A 12 -2.04 10.68 0.18
CA ALA A 12 -3.07 10.88 -0.84
C ALA A 12 -4.23 11.68 -0.24
N ASP A 13 -4.74 12.63 -1.04
CA ASP A 13 -5.98 13.35 -0.70
C ASP A 13 -7.12 12.65 -1.41
N LEU A 14 -7.75 11.72 -0.74
CA LEU A 14 -8.84 10.94 -1.31
C LEU A 14 -10.17 11.64 -1.13
N PRO A 15 -11.15 11.39 -2.03
CA PRO A 15 -12.49 11.94 -1.85
C PRO A 15 -13.08 11.54 -0.50
N LYS A 16 -13.89 12.43 0.09
CA LYS A 16 -14.59 12.12 1.32
C LYS A 16 -15.43 10.85 1.14
N PRO A 17 -15.60 10.04 2.19
CA PRO A 17 -15.18 10.29 3.58
C PRO A 17 -13.73 9.89 3.90
N ALA A 18 -13.00 9.29 2.97
CA ALA A 18 -11.64 8.80 3.23
C ALA A 18 -10.67 9.91 3.62
N GLY A 19 -10.66 11.02 2.88
CA GLY A 19 -9.82 12.17 3.19
C GLY A 19 -8.34 11.90 2.98
N ARG A 20 -7.48 12.67 3.67
CA ARG A 20 -6.03 12.50 3.57
C ARG A 20 -5.58 11.30 4.36
N ARG A 21 -4.85 10.40 3.71
CA ARG A 21 -4.25 9.23 4.36
C ARG A 21 -3.10 8.67 3.54
N PRO A 22 -2.22 7.91 4.18
CA PRO A 22 -1.17 7.22 3.42
C PRO A 22 -1.75 6.03 2.67
N VAL A 23 -1.17 5.76 1.50
CA VAL A 23 -1.53 4.60 0.67
C VAL A 23 -0.26 3.93 0.19
N LEU A 24 -0.33 2.63 -0.06
CA LEU A 24 0.76 1.85 -0.62
C LEU A 24 0.47 1.57 -2.09
N LEU A 25 1.37 1.99 -2.98
CA LEU A 25 1.21 1.76 -4.42
C LEU A 25 1.50 0.29 -4.73
N LEU A 26 0.57 -0.37 -5.42
CA LEU A 26 0.68 -1.80 -5.75
C LEU A 26 0.80 -2.10 -7.23
N SER A 27 0.40 -1.18 -8.11
CA SER A 27 0.52 -1.42 -9.54
C SER A 27 1.98 -1.52 -9.96
N ARG A 28 2.22 -2.22 -11.05
CA ARG A 28 3.56 -2.41 -11.63
C ARG A 28 4.17 -1.08 -12.05
N ASP A 29 5.49 -1.00 -12.08
CA ASP A 29 6.21 0.25 -12.34
C ASP A 29 5.83 0.89 -13.68
N ASP A 30 5.63 0.11 -14.73
CA ASP A 30 5.33 0.64 -16.05
C ASP A 30 3.87 1.08 -16.23
N ALA A 31 3.04 0.91 -15.20
CA ALA A 31 1.67 1.41 -15.22
C ALA A 31 1.62 2.93 -15.01
N TYR A 32 2.47 3.46 -14.14
CA TYR A 32 2.35 4.86 -13.70
C TYR A 32 2.56 5.89 -14.82
N PRO A 33 3.48 5.68 -15.80
CA PRO A 33 3.60 6.65 -16.89
C PRO A 33 2.41 6.68 -17.85
N VAL A 34 1.62 5.60 -17.93
CA VAL A 34 0.58 5.46 -18.95
C VAL A 34 -0.83 5.48 -18.39
N LEU A 35 -1.04 5.10 -17.13
CA LEU A 35 -2.38 5.07 -16.54
C LEU A 35 -2.61 6.31 -15.68
N SER A 36 -3.82 6.84 -15.73
CA SER A 36 -4.23 7.94 -14.84
C SER A 36 -4.72 7.43 -13.49
N LYS A 37 -5.05 6.15 -13.41
CA LYS A 37 -5.51 5.48 -12.17
C LYS A 37 -4.78 4.17 -12.00
N PHE A 38 -4.56 3.77 -10.75
CA PHE A 38 -3.84 2.54 -10.43
C PHE A 38 -4.27 2.02 -9.08
N VAL A 39 -3.82 0.81 -8.75
CA VAL A 39 -4.24 0.14 -7.52
C VAL A 39 -3.32 0.51 -6.36
N ALA A 40 -3.93 0.82 -5.23
CA ALA A 40 -3.22 1.07 -3.98
C ALA A 40 -3.96 0.39 -2.82
N ALA A 41 -3.22 0.07 -1.77
CA ALA A 41 -3.80 -0.43 -0.52
C ALA A 41 -3.87 0.72 0.48
N GLU A 42 -4.97 0.81 1.22
CA GLU A 42 -5.09 1.82 2.26
C GLU A 42 -4.24 1.44 3.47
N ILE A 43 -3.67 2.47 4.10
CA ILE A 43 -2.91 2.33 5.35
C ILE A 43 -3.77 2.96 6.44
N THR A 44 -3.97 2.24 7.53
CA THR A 44 -4.86 2.65 8.61
C THR A 44 -4.22 2.44 9.98
N ALA A 45 -4.58 3.30 10.94
CA ALA A 45 -4.18 3.13 12.33
C ALA A 45 -5.01 2.09 13.07
N THR A 46 -6.10 1.60 12.46
CA THR A 46 -6.92 0.53 13.05
C THR A 46 -6.26 -0.81 12.82
N ILE A 47 -5.67 -1.38 13.87
CA ILE A 47 -4.90 -2.62 13.82
C ILE A 47 -5.74 -3.74 14.40
N ARG A 48 -5.93 -4.83 13.64
CA ARG A 48 -6.74 -5.99 14.05
C ARG A 48 -5.91 -7.25 14.27
N HIS A 49 -4.62 -7.24 13.92
CA HIS A 49 -3.70 -8.38 14.04
C HIS A 49 -4.20 -9.60 13.26
N ILE A 50 -4.53 -9.40 12.00
CA ILE A 50 -5.00 -10.45 11.10
C ILE A 50 -4.05 -10.61 9.91
N PRO A 51 -4.05 -11.78 9.24
CA PRO A 51 -3.02 -12.08 8.20
C PRO A 51 -2.99 -11.14 7.01
N ILE A 52 -4.09 -10.43 6.71
CA ILE A 52 -4.13 -9.51 5.58
C ILE A 52 -3.53 -8.14 5.92
N GLU A 53 -3.07 -7.93 7.14
CA GLU A 53 -2.46 -6.68 7.57
C GLU A 53 -0.95 -6.79 7.58
N VAL A 54 -0.27 -5.71 7.14
CA VAL A 54 1.19 -5.61 7.22
C VAL A 54 1.54 -4.44 8.14
N PRO A 55 2.25 -4.69 9.26
CA PRO A 55 2.56 -3.61 10.20
C PRO A 55 3.60 -2.65 9.63
N LEU A 56 3.37 -1.37 9.87
CA LEU A 56 4.28 -0.29 9.54
C LEU A 56 4.48 0.59 10.77
N GLY A 57 5.60 1.28 10.82
CA GLY A 57 5.92 2.14 11.94
C GLY A 57 6.89 3.25 11.55
N SER A 58 7.69 3.71 12.53
CA SER A 58 8.60 4.83 12.34
C SER A 58 9.65 4.56 11.25
N ILE A 59 10.07 3.31 11.06
CA ILE A 59 11.04 2.94 10.02
C ILE A 59 10.50 3.28 8.63
N GLU A 60 9.19 3.13 8.43
CA GLU A 60 8.54 3.47 7.16
C GLU A 60 8.06 4.93 7.12
N GLY A 61 8.45 5.75 8.09
CA GLY A 61 8.08 7.17 8.12
C GLY A 61 6.68 7.43 8.63
N MET A 62 6.05 6.47 9.28
CA MET A 62 4.70 6.65 9.83
C MET A 62 4.77 7.35 11.18
N PRO A 63 3.86 8.31 11.45
CA PRO A 63 3.87 9.06 12.72
C PRO A 63 3.46 8.21 13.92
N ARG A 64 2.83 7.05 13.68
CA ARG A 64 2.40 6.11 14.72
C ARG A 64 2.26 4.72 14.11
N PRO A 65 2.18 3.66 14.95
CA PRO A 65 1.95 2.32 14.43
C PRO A 65 0.66 2.25 13.60
N CYS A 66 0.75 1.57 12.46
CA CYS A 66 -0.37 1.43 11.53
C CYS A 66 -0.16 0.15 10.72
N VAL A 67 -1.09 -0.16 9.83
CA VAL A 67 -1.02 -1.35 8.98
C VAL A 67 -1.44 -1.01 7.56
N VAL A 68 -0.84 -1.73 6.60
CA VAL A 68 -1.38 -1.82 5.25
C VAL A 68 -2.54 -2.83 5.33
N ASN A 69 -3.72 -2.42 4.92
CA ASN A 69 -4.89 -3.29 4.91
C ASN A 69 -5.10 -3.85 3.51
N CYS A 70 -4.71 -5.10 3.30
CA CYS A 70 -4.78 -5.72 1.97
C CYS A 70 -6.19 -6.21 1.60
N ASP A 71 -7.16 -6.12 2.50
CA ASP A 71 -8.57 -6.29 2.14
C ASP A 71 -9.16 -5.00 1.57
N ASN A 72 -8.47 -3.87 1.74
CA ASN A 72 -8.99 -2.58 1.31
C ASN A 72 -8.12 -2.01 0.18
N LEU A 73 -8.13 -2.71 -0.95
CA LEU A 73 -7.47 -2.25 -2.17
C LEU A 73 -8.45 -1.36 -2.93
N ARG A 74 -7.92 -0.29 -3.50
CA ARG A 74 -8.75 0.62 -4.27
C ARG A 74 -7.97 1.19 -5.44
N THR A 75 -8.72 1.54 -6.49
CA THR A 75 -8.16 2.28 -7.61
C THR A 75 -8.19 3.76 -7.25
N ILE A 76 -7.04 4.40 -7.32
CA ILE A 76 -6.94 5.84 -7.04
C ILE A 76 -6.42 6.59 -8.26
N SER A 77 -6.79 7.86 -8.36
CA SER A 77 -6.30 8.73 -9.42
C SER A 77 -4.96 9.32 -9.03
N LYS A 78 -4.05 9.41 -9.99
CA LYS A 78 -2.74 10.03 -9.80
C LYS A 78 -2.85 11.45 -9.22
N VAL A 79 -3.90 12.20 -9.59
CA VAL A 79 -4.08 13.58 -9.14
C VAL A 79 -4.28 13.71 -7.65
N HIS A 80 -4.64 12.62 -6.95
CA HIS A 80 -4.83 12.64 -5.51
C HIS A 80 -3.53 12.44 -4.74
N LEU A 81 -2.44 12.04 -5.38
CA LEU A 81 -1.17 11.83 -4.70
C LEU A 81 -0.51 13.17 -4.39
N VAL A 82 -0.05 13.33 -3.15
CA VAL A 82 0.49 14.60 -2.65
C VAL A 82 2.00 14.53 -2.50
N LYS A 83 2.51 13.55 -1.74
CA LYS A 83 3.92 13.50 -1.39
C LYS A 83 4.34 12.06 -1.08
N ARG A 84 5.51 11.66 -1.59
CA ARG A 84 6.09 10.37 -1.24
C ARG A 84 6.59 10.40 0.22
N ILE A 85 6.31 9.32 0.94
CA ILE A 85 6.76 9.16 2.32
C ILE A 85 7.98 8.25 2.38
N ALA A 86 7.90 7.07 1.76
CA ALA A 86 8.94 6.06 1.85
C ALA A 86 8.78 5.01 0.76
N LYS A 87 9.74 4.11 0.67
CA LYS A 87 9.63 2.90 -0.14
C LYS A 87 9.82 1.71 0.79
N LEU A 88 9.01 0.67 0.63
CA LEU A 88 9.10 -0.50 1.49
C LEU A 88 10.41 -1.25 1.29
N SER A 89 10.95 -1.79 2.39
CA SER A 89 12.07 -2.71 2.36
C SER A 89 11.65 -4.03 1.69
N GLN A 90 12.63 -4.82 1.27
CA GLN A 90 12.37 -6.13 0.70
C GLN A 90 11.59 -7.02 1.65
N LYS A 91 11.90 -6.97 2.94
CA LYS A 91 11.17 -7.72 3.97
C LYS A 91 9.69 -7.35 3.97
N ARG A 92 9.37 -6.05 3.95
CA ARG A 92 7.97 -5.59 3.95
C ARG A 92 7.27 -5.97 2.64
N VAL A 93 7.97 -5.92 1.51
CA VAL A 93 7.42 -6.35 0.23
C VAL A 93 6.96 -7.82 0.30
N HIS A 94 7.80 -8.70 0.88
CA HIS A 94 7.42 -10.11 1.06
C HIS A 94 6.18 -10.24 1.94
N GLU A 95 6.10 -9.46 3.01
CA GLU A 95 4.91 -9.46 3.90
C GLU A 95 3.66 -9.00 3.15
N VAL A 96 3.79 -7.99 2.28
CA VAL A 96 2.67 -7.51 1.47
C VAL A 96 2.18 -8.59 0.50
N LYS A 97 3.11 -9.27 -0.18
CA LYS A 97 2.74 -10.38 -1.09
C LYS A 97 1.98 -11.47 -0.34
N ARG A 98 2.46 -11.83 0.84
CA ARG A 98 1.79 -12.83 1.67
C ARG A 98 0.40 -12.36 2.09
N ALA A 99 0.27 -11.11 2.53
CA ALA A 99 -1.02 -10.56 2.96
C ALA A 99 -2.02 -10.49 1.80
N VAL A 100 -1.57 -10.09 0.60
CA VAL A 100 -2.41 -10.12 -0.61
C VAL A 100 -2.82 -11.54 -0.93
N GLY A 101 -1.92 -12.51 -0.77
CA GLY A 101 -2.22 -13.93 -0.93
C GLY A 101 -3.37 -14.37 -0.03
N TYR A 102 -3.32 -13.98 1.25
CA TYR A 102 -4.42 -14.29 2.18
C TYR A 102 -5.72 -13.60 1.76
N ALA A 103 -5.64 -12.34 1.34
CA ALA A 103 -6.84 -11.58 0.97
C ALA A 103 -7.58 -12.20 -0.22
N PHE A 104 -6.84 -12.79 -1.16
CA PHE A 104 -7.40 -13.38 -2.37
C PHE A 104 -7.40 -14.91 -2.38
N ALA A 105 -6.92 -15.54 -1.31
CA ALA A 105 -6.74 -16.99 -1.24
C ALA A 105 -5.84 -17.53 -2.38
N TRP A 106 -4.77 -16.79 -2.68
CA TRP A 106 -3.76 -17.19 -3.67
C TRP A 106 -2.60 -17.88 -2.96
N GLU A 107 -2.64 -19.20 -2.93
CA GLU A 107 -1.68 -20.04 -2.19
C GLU A 107 -0.23 -19.77 -2.60
N GLU A 108 0.04 -19.57 -3.89
CA GLU A 108 1.39 -19.30 -4.39
C GLU A 108 1.98 -18.01 -3.82
N LEU A 109 1.16 -16.98 -3.57
CA LEU A 109 1.63 -15.75 -2.95
C LEU A 109 1.87 -15.92 -1.45
N ILE A 110 1.05 -16.72 -0.78
CA ILE A 110 1.24 -17.01 0.63
C ILE A 110 2.60 -17.71 0.82
N ALA A 111 2.89 -18.71 0.02
CA ALA A 111 4.15 -19.45 0.07
C ALA A 111 5.35 -18.57 -0.28
N ALA A 112 5.22 -17.70 -1.30
CA ALA A 112 6.30 -16.82 -1.73
C ALA A 112 6.64 -15.75 -0.70
N GLY A 113 5.67 -15.36 0.15
CA GLY A 113 5.86 -14.35 1.20
C GLY A 113 6.40 -14.91 2.50
N GLU A 114 6.55 -16.22 2.60
CA GLU A 114 7.14 -16.86 3.80
C GLU A 114 8.69 -16.74 3.82
#